data_247e09f593e2874ca2023e700e44abc6
#
_entry.id   247e09f593e2874ca2023e700e44abc6
#
_cell.length_a   1.000
_cell.length_b   1.000
_cell.length_c   1.000
_cell.angle_alpha   90.00
_cell.angle_beta   90.00
_cell.angle_gamma   90.00
#
_symmetry.space_group_name_H-M   'P 1'
#
loop_
_entity.id
_entity.type
_entity.pdbx_description
1 polymer ?
#
loop_
_entity_poly.entity_id
_entity_poly.type
_entity_poly.pdbx_seq_one_letter_code
_entity_poly.pdbx_strand_id
1 'polypeptide(L)'
;MFALLETAKEVGVPHTYVHFIGDGRDTDPKSSATYAQQLLDFIEKEQYGKLATIVGRYYAMDRDKRWERVKIAVDGLVKGEGEKREDAVQAIKDRYAKDETDEFLKPIIVDADEGRLKGGVLLFQSLYRLT
;
A
#
# COMPACT_ATOMS: atom_id res chain seq x y z
N MET A 1 -11.95 -2.88 -3.63
CA MET A 1 -11.02 -1.74 -3.86
C MET A 1 -11.22 -1.13 -5.25
N PHE A 2 -11.24 -1.88 -6.33
CA PHE A 2 -11.41 -1.35 -7.70
C PHE A 2 -12.69 -0.52 -7.87
N ALA A 3 -13.82 -1.01 -7.36
CA ALA A 3 -15.08 -0.25 -7.39
C ALA A 3 -14.99 1.13 -6.71
N LEU A 4 -14.17 1.26 -5.66
CA LEU A 4 -13.95 2.55 -4.99
C LEU A 4 -13.16 3.51 -5.88
N LEU A 5 -12.15 3.00 -6.60
CA LEU A 5 -11.39 3.80 -7.56
C LEU A 5 -12.27 4.24 -8.74
N GLU A 6 -13.11 3.34 -9.25
CA GLU A 6 -14.09 3.66 -10.30
C GLU A 6 -15.07 4.75 -9.83
N THR A 7 -15.66 4.57 -8.65
CA THR A 7 -16.57 5.57 -8.07
C THR A 7 -15.87 6.93 -7.86
N ALA A 8 -14.66 6.93 -7.31
CA ALA A 8 -13.91 8.18 -7.12
C ALA A 8 -13.64 8.91 -8.44
N LYS A 9 -13.31 8.16 -9.50
CA LYS A 9 -13.15 8.69 -10.85
C LYS A 9 -14.47 9.27 -11.38
N GLU A 10 -15.58 8.53 -11.25
CA GLU A 10 -16.91 8.94 -11.74
C GLU A 10 -17.41 10.23 -11.06
N VAL A 11 -17.21 10.36 -9.75
CA VAL A 11 -17.63 11.56 -9.01
C VAL A 11 -16.61 12.72 -9.12
N GLY A 12 -15.51 12.53 -9.83
CA GLY A 12 -14.56 13.59 -10.14
C GLY A 12 -13.59 13.93 -9.00
N VAL A 13 -13.23 12.97 -8.14
CA VAL A 13 -12.17 13.19 -7.14
C VAL A 13 -10.84 13.41 -7.88
N PRO A 14 -10.19 14.58 -7.72
CA PRO A 14 -9.07 14.96 -8.58
C PRO A 14 -7.81 14.10 -8.35
N HIS A 15 -7.57 13.64 -7.13
CA HIS A 15 -6.40 12.86 -6.77
C HIS A 15 -6.77 11.73 -5.83
N THR A 16 -6.42 10.49 -6.18
CA THR A 16 -6.62 9.31 -5.34
C THR A 16 -5.32 8.53 -5.23
N TYR A 17 -4.91 8.29 -4.01
CA TYR A 17 -3.70 7.53 -3.69
C TYR A 17 -4.06 6.24 -2.97
N VAL A 18 -3.44 5.14 -3.37
CA VAL A 18 -3.61 3.84 -2.73
C VAL A 18 -2.41 3.55 -1.83
N HIS A 19 -2.68 3.27 -0.58
CA HIS A 19 -1.71 2.74 0.37
C HIS A 19 -1.98 1.24 0.55
N PHE A 20 -1.10 0.41 0.01
CA PHE A 20 -1.26 -1.03 -0.02
C PHE A 20 -0.72 -1.66 1.27
N ILE A 21 -1.53 -2.46 1.93
CA ILE A 21 -1.12 -3.24 3.11
C ILE A 21 -1.02 -4.71 2.71
N GLY A 22 0.20 -5.27 2.76
CA GLY A 22 0.44 -6.69 2.51
C GLY A 22 -0.06 -7.54 3.67
N ASP A 23 -0.79 -8.61 3.38
CA ASP A 23 -1.34 -9.52 4.38
C ASP A 23 -0.36 -10.65 4.72
N GLY A 24 -0.23 -11.63 3.87
CA GLY A 24 0.67 -12.77 4.05
C GLY A 24 0.37 -13.70 5.23
N ARG A 25 -0.74 -13.46 5.94
CA ARG A 25 -1.18 -14.27 7.09
C ARG A 25 -2.49 -14.99 6.81
N ASP A 26 -3.48 -14.28 6.30
CA ASP A 26 -4.76 -14.85 5.86
C ASP A 26 -4.74 -15.12 4.35
N THR A 27 -3.65 -14.80 3.66
CA THR A 27 -3.32 -15.07 2.27
C THR A 27 -1.93 -15.70 2.16
N ASP A 28 -1.57 -16.17 0.95
CA ASP A 28 -0.21 -16.69 0.69
C ASP A 28 0.85 -15.64 1.03
N PRO A 29 1.92 -16.02 1.75
CA PRO A 29 2.96 -15.08 2.20
C PRO A 29 3.71 -14.32 1.10
N LYS A 30 3.58 -14.74 -0.15
CA LYS A 30 4.23 -14.11 -1.31
C LYS A 30 3.23 -13.75 -2.42
N SER A 31 2.02 -13.31 -2.06
CA SER A 31 0.95 -12.95 -2.99
C SER A 31 0.86 -11.45 -3.31
N SER A 32 1.47 -10.60 -2.49
CA SER A 32 1.36 -9.13 -2.67
C SER A 32 1.91 -8.64 -4.00
N ALA A 33 2.94 -9.27 -4.56
CA ALA A 33 3.47 -8.90 -5.87
C ALA A 33 2.41 -9.06 -6.97
N THR A 34 1.63 -10.15 -6.92
CA THR A 34 0.53 -10.39 -7.86
C THR A 34 -0.60 -9.38 -7.69
N TYR A 35 -1.01 -9.11 -6.45
CA TYR A 35 -2.06 -8.13 -6.19
C TYR A 35 -1.64 -6.69 -6.51
N ALA A 36 -0.38 -6.33 -6.25
CA ALA A 36 0.16 -5.03 -6.65
C ALA A 36 0.18 -4.87 -8.17
N GLN A 37 0.53 -5.93 -8.92
CA GLN A 37 0.48 -5.91 -10.38
C GLN A 37 -0.95 -5.69 -10.89
N GLN A 38 -1.93 -6.42 -10.34
CA GLN A 38 -3.33 -6.26 -10.71
C GLN A 38 -3.84 -4.82 -10.43
N LEU A 39 -3.42 -4.24 -9.33
CA LEU A 39 -3.75 -2.85 -9.00
C LEU A 39 -3.13 -1.87 -9.99
N LEU A 40 -1.87 -2.05 -10.33
CA LEU A 40 -1.17 -1.19 -11.31
C LEU A 40 -1.77 -1.31 -12.70
N ASP A 41 -2.11 -2.53 -13.15
CA ASP A 41 -2.80 -2.77 -14.42
C ASP A 41 -4.16 -2.06 -14.46
N PHE A 42 -4.90 -2.08 -13.36
CA PHE A 42 -6.18 -1.38 -13.23
C PHE A 42 -5.98 0.14 -13.27
N ILE A 43 -5.02 0.68 -12.54
CA ILE A 43 -4.70 2.11 -12.53
C ILE A 43 -4.31 2.57 -13.94
N GLU A 44 -3.50 1.79 -14.66
CA GLU A 44 -3.10 2.09 -16.03
C GLU A 44 -4.29 2.05 -16.99
N LYS A 45 -5.13 1.02 -16.90
CA LYS A 45 -6.35 0.88 -17.72
C LYS A 45 -7.30 2.06 -17.52
N GLU A 46 -7.56 2.44 -16.28
CA GLU A 46 -8.49 3.50 -15.94
C GLU A 46 -7.88 4.91 -16.08
N GLN A 47 -6.55 5.01 -16.22
CA GLN A 47 -5.82 6.29 -16.23
C GLN A 47 -6.18 7.15 -15.02
N TYR A 48 -6.33 6.51 -13.85
CA TYR A 48 -6.78 7.15 -12.62
C TYR A 48 -6.21 6.46 -11.38
N GLY A 49 -5.83 7.27 -10.40
CA GLY A 49 -5.24 6.81 -9.16
C GLY A 49 -3.72 6.59 -9.23
N LYS A 50 -3.09 6.47 -8.09
CA LYS A 50 -1.67 6.17 -7.95
C LYS A 50 -1.43 5.25 -6.76
N LEU A 51 -0.52 4.30 -6.90
CA LEU A 51 0.01 3.54 -5.77
C LEU A 51 1.07 4.38 -5.06
N ALA A 52 0.83 4.71 -3.80
CA ALA A 52 1.71 5.61 -3.05
C ALA A 52 2.70 4.88 -2.15
N THR A 53 2.23 3.88 -1.39
CA THR A 53 3.07 3.12 -0.46
C THR A 53 2.65 1.66 -0.38
N ILE A 54 3.59 0.82 0.02
CA ILE A 54 3.37 -0.58 0.37
C ILE A 54 3.97 -0.83 1.76
N VAL A 55 3.25 -1.51 2.63
CA VAL A 55 3.73 -1.89 3.96
C VAL A 55 3.05 -3.17 4.43
N GLY A 56 3.75 -4.04 5.16
CA GLY A 56 3.17 -5.26 5.71
C GLY A 56 2.26 -5.00 6.91
N ARG A 57 1.27 -5.89 7.10
CA ARG A 57 0.32 -5.81 8.22
C ARG A 57 0.97 -5.85 9.60
N TYR A 58 2.14 -6.46 9.72
CA TYR A 58 2.91 -6.49 10.96
C TYR A 58 3.15 -5.09 11.53
N TYR A 59 3.35 -4.10 10.65
CA TYR A 59 3.55 -2.70 11.01
C TYR A 59 2.25 -1.89 10.98
N ALA A 60 1.46 -2.06 9.92
CA ALA A 60 0.27 -1.22 9.68
C ALA A 60 -0.98 -1.67 10.45
N MET A 61 -1.02 -2.92 10.91
CA MET A 61 -2.18 -3.50 11.58
C MET A 61 -1.83 -4.12 12.93
N ASP A 62 -0.86 -3.55 13.63
CA ASP A 62 -0.48 -4.00 14.97
C ASP A 62 -1.68 -3.87 15.94
N ARG A 63 -1.93 -4.93 16.72
CA ARG A 63 -2.99 -5.01 17.74
C ARG A 63 -2.43 -5.20 19.15
N ASP A 64 -1.11 -5.29 19.28
CA ASP A 64 -0.42 -5.64 20.52
C ASP A 64 0.18 -4.43 21.22
N LYS A 65 -0.19 -3.21 20.78
CA LYS A 65 0.32 -1.93 21.30
C LYS A 65 1.84 -1.81 21.19
N ARG A 66 2.42 -2.37 20.12
CA ARG A 66 3.82 -2.25 19.78
C ARG A 66 4.06 -0.94 19.01
N TRP A 67 4.18 0.13 19.75
CA TRP A 67 4.25 1.49 19.19
C TRP A 67 5.43 1.69 18.24
N GLU A 68 6.54 0.98 18.45
CA GLU A 68 7.69 0.96 17.56
C GLU A 68 7.34 0.43 16.16
N ARG A 69 6.42 -0.55 16.05
CA ARG A 69 5.92 -1.06 14.77
C ARG A 69 4.99 -0.07 14.10
N VAL A 70 4.02 0.43 14.88
CA VAL A 70 3.05 1.44 14.41
C VAL A 70 3.77 2.67 13.88
N LYS A 71 4.81 3.11 14.57
CA LYS A 71 5.62 4.26 14.17
C LYS A 71 6.23 4.08 12.78
N ILE A 72 6.77 2.89 12.47
CA ILE A 72 7.36 2.58 11.15
C ILE A 72 6.32 2.76 10.05
N ALA A 73 5.11 2.23 10.22
CA ALA A 73 4.04 2.38 9.24
C ALA A 73 3.59 3.85 9.11
N VAL A 74 3.38 4.54 10.22
CA VAL A 74 2.96 5.95 10.23
C VAL A 74 4.00 6.85 9.58
N ASP A 75 5.28 6.68 9.89
CA ASP A 75 6.35 7.48 9.28
C ASP A 75 6.43 7.22 7.76
N GLY A 76 6.19 6.00 7.31
CA GLY A 76 6.07 5.68 5.89
C GLY A 76 4.91 6.42 5.21
N LEU A 77 3.73 6.39 5.82
CA LEU A 77 2.50 6.99 5.27
C LEU A 77 2.53 8.53 5.29
N VAL A 78 3.03 9.13 6.37
CA VAL A 78 2.95 10.57 6.61
C VAL A 78 4.19 11.30 6.14
N LYS A 79 5.38 10.75 6.41
CA LYS A 79 6.66 11.39 6.11
C LYS A 79 7.34 10.85 4.85
N GLY A 80 6.89 9.70 4.35
CA GLY A 80 7.55 9.00 3.26
C GLY A 80 8.89 8.37 3.67
N GLU A 81 9.01 7.96 4.92
CA GLU A 81 10.18 7.25 5.41
C GLU A 81 10.11 5.77 5.02
N GLY A 82 11.03 5.34 4.18
CA GLY A 82 11.10 3.97 3.68
C GLY A 82 11.98 3.86 2.44
N GLU A 83 12.05 2.66 1.86
CA GLU A 83 12.76 2.45 0.61
C GLU A 83 11.98 3.08 -0.55
N LYS A 84 12.60 4.02 -1.24
CA LYS A 84 12.00 4.66 -2.42
C LYS A 84 12.21 3.81 -3.66
N ARG A 85 11.14 3.38 -4.29
CA ARG A 85 11.16 2.51 -5.48
C ARG A 85 9.98 2.83 -6.40
N GLU A 86 10.26 3.23 -7.62
CA GLU A 86 9.22 3.49 -8.63
C GLU A 86 8.53 2.19 -9.09
N ASP A 87 9.30 1.10 -9.28
CA ASP A 87 8.75 -0.21 -9.60
C ASP A 87 8.36 -0.97 -8.33
N ALA A 88 7.08 -0.89 -8.00
CA ALA A 88 6.51 -1.50 -6.80
C ALA A 88 6.60 -3.03 -6.82
N VAL A 89 6.32 -3.65 -7.96
CA VAL A 89 6.32 -5.12 -8.09
C VAL A 89 7.72 -5.68 -7.96
N GLN A 90 8.70 -5.04 -8.62
CA GLN A 90 10.09 -5.47 -8.50
C GLN A 90 10.61 -5.25 -7.07
N ALA A 91 10.22 -4.16 -6.42
CA ALA A 91 10.57 -3.90 -5.02
C ALA A 91 10.08 -5.02 -4.09
N ILE A 92 8.83 -5.48 -4.25
CA ILE A 92 8.29 -6.59 -3.47
C ILE A 92 9.07 -7.88 -3.75
N LYS A 93 9.37 -8.19 -5.01
CA LYS A 93 10.14 -9.38 -5.39
C LYS A 93 11.55 -9.37 -4.81
N ASP A 94 12.21 -8.22 -4.79
CA ASP A 94 13.52 -8.04 -4.17
C ASP A 94 13.49 -8.31 -2.65
N ARG A 95 12.36 -7.95 -1.99
CA ARG A 95 12.14 -8.26 -0.58
C ARG A 95 11.92 -9.75 -0.35
N TYR A 96 11.19 -10.43 -1.23
CA TYR A 96 11.03 -11.89 -1.16
C TYR A 96 12.37 -12.63 -1.29
N ALA A 97 13.29 -12.12 -2.11
CA ALA A 97 14.64 -12.68 -2.24
C ALA A 97 15.48 -12.55 -0.95
N LYS A 98 15.08 -11.66 -0.05
CA LYS A 98 15.68 -11.46 1.28
C LYS A 98 14.85 -12.11 2.39
N ASP A 99 13.94 -13.02 2.06
CA ASP A 99 13.00 -13.69 2.99
C ASP A 99 12.06 -12.72 3.74
N GLU A 100 11.89 -11.51 3.25
CA GLU A 100 10.91 -10.54 3.77
C GLU A 100 9.59 -10.74 3.04
N THR A 101 8.68 -11.48 3.66
CA THR A 101 7.36 -11.81 3.10
C THR A 101 6.33 -10.70 3.31
N ASP A 102 5.14 -10.86 2.73
CA ASP A 102 4.07 -9.85 2.68
C ASP A 102 3.75 -9.24 4.05
N GLU A 103 3.61 -10.08 5.07
CA GLU A 103 3.28 -9.65 6.44
C GLU A 103 4.32 -8.67 7.00
N PHE A 104 5.58 -8.87 6.68
CA PHE A 104 6.73 -8.19 7.27
C PHE A 104 7.36 -7.13 6.36
N LEU A 105 6.76 -6.80 5.24
CA LEU A 105 7.27 -5.75 4.34
C LEU A 105 7.42 -4.42 5.08
N LYS A 106 8.64 -3.96 5.20
CA LYS A 106 8.91 -2.59 5.66
C LYS A 106 8.44 -1.59 4.60
N PRO A 107 8.11 -0.34 4.97
CA PRO A 107 7.56 0.62 4.03
C PRO A 107 8.37 0.77 2.75
N ILE A 108 7.70 0.61 1.62
CA ILE A 108 8.17 0.90 0.27
C ILE A 108 7.41 2.14 -0.20
N ILE A 109 8.13 3.18 -0.57
CA ILE A 109 7.57 4.45 -1.02
C ILE A 109 7.63 4.46 -2.54
N VAL A 110 6.47 4.30 -3.18
CA VAL A 110 6.34 4.24 -4.64
C VAL A 110 6.20 5.64 -5.22
N ASP A 111 5.28 6.45 -4.66
CA ASP A 111 5.18 7.87 -4.98
C ASP A 111 5.85 8.70 -3.88
N ALA A 112 7.05 9.21 -4.17
CA ALA A 112 7.85 9.93 -3.19
C ALA A 112 7.36 11.36 -2.93
N ASP A 113 6.62 11.98 -3.87
CA ASP A 113 6.38 13.41 -3.88
C ASP A 113 5.00 13.78 -3.32
N GLU A 114 3.93 13.14 -3.77
CA GLU A 114 2.56 13.60 -3.51
C GLU A 114 1.73 12.67 -2.62
N GLY A 115 1.99 11.37 -2.64
CA GLY A 115 1.18 10.34 -1.99
C GLY A 115 1.35 10.26 -0.46
N ARG A 116 1.47 11.41 0.23
CA ARG A 116 1.57 11.45 1.70
C ARG A 116 0.20 11.75 2.32
N LEU A 117 -0.08 11.14 3.47
CA LEU A 117 -1.23 11.53 4.28
C LEU A 117 -0.98 12.91 4.89
N LYS A 118 -1.84 13.87 4.56
CA LYS A 118 -1.77 15.27 4.99
C LYS A 118 -3.13 15.69 5.56
N GLY A 119 -3.17 16.82 6.27
CA GLY A 119 -4.44 17.43 6.65
C GLY A 119 -5.28 17.81 5.42
N GLY A 120 -6.60 17.67 5.52
CA GLY A 120 -7.53 17.94 4.43
C GLY A 120 -7.73 16.77 3.45
N VAL A 121 -7.17 15.59 3.72
CA VAL A 121 -7.36 14.36 2.94
C VAL A 121 -8.46 13.52 3.55
N LEU A 122 -9.37 13.00 2.73
CA LEU A 122 -10.31 11.96 3.14
C LEU A 122 -9.63 10.61 3.07
N LEU A 123 -9.46 9.95 4.21
CA LEU A 123 -8.94 8.59 4.29
C LEU A 123 -10.09 7.58 4.31
N PHE A 124 -10.12 6.70 3.33
CA PHE A 124 -10.99 5.52 3.33
C PHE A 124 -10.17 4.27 3.60
N GLN A 125 -10.41 3.61 4.72
CA GLN A 125 -9.75 2.35 5.06
C GLN A 125 -10.68 1.18 4.73
N SER A 126 -10.26 0.30 3.81
CA SER A 126 -10.94 -0.95 3.51
C SER A 126 -10.11 -2.10 4.09
N LEU A 127 -10.67 -2.79 5.08
CA LEU A 127 -10.16 -4.07 5.55
C LEU A 127 -10.80 -5.16 4.70
N TYR A 128 -10.08 -5.70 3.72
CA TYR A 128 -10.53 -6.86 2.97
C TYR A 128 -10.33 -8.12 3.83
N ARG A 129 -11.44 -8.70 4.29
CA ARG A 129 -11.52 -10.15 4.41
C ARG A 129 -11.95 -10.66 3.03
N LEU A 130 -11.05 -11.27 2.31
CA LEU A 130 -11.43 -12.20 1.25
C LEU A 130 -11.97 -13.44 1.98
N THR A 131 -13.27 -13.55 2.03
CA THR A 131 -13.92 -14.83 2.32
C THR A 131 -13.90 -15.67 1.08
#